data_110a17d88adb76592f3e0f29ea33d6f7
#
_entry.id   110a17d88adb76592f3e0f29ea33d6f7
#
_cell.length_a   1.000
_cell.length_b   1.000
_cell.length_c   1.000
_cell.angle_alpha   90.00
_cell.angle_beta   90.00
_cell.angle_gamma   90.00
#
_symmetry.space_group_name_H-M   'P 1'
#
loop_
_entity.id
_entity.type
_entity.pdbx_description
1 polymer ?
#
loop_
_entity_poly.entity_id
_entity_poly.type
_entity_poly.pdbx_seq_one_letter_code
_entity_poly.pdbx_strand_id
1 'polypeptide(L)'
;MVTKPAKPTEASIAIARIETLLAERDCVFVAIDGPCTSGKTTFAAMLNRRFGGNVLHMDDFFLRPEQRTPERFAEPGGNVDRERFETEVLAPLAAGQAAQYRPWDCHTGDFAVAYAVEPAQLTIVEGSYSMHPALRGYYDCMICLAVDPAEQLRRLERRNPRMLQRFVDEWIPLENRYFEATNIQAAADLLVDTALPDGGSVVEPV
;
A
#
# COMPACT_ATOMS: atom_id res chain seq x y z
N MET A 1 -41.48 5.37 -10.93
CA MET A 1 -40.63 4.22 -10.59
C MET A 1 -39.49 4.76 -9.71
N VAL A 2 -39.49 4.45 -8.44
CA VAL A 2 -38.38 4.84 -7.53
C VAL A 2 -37.29 3.79 -7.73
N THR A 3 -36.19 4.17 -8.36
CA THR A 3 -35.02 3.30 -8.50
C THR A 3 -34.46 3.04 -7.11
N LYS A 4 -34.38 1.76 -6.74
CA LYS A 4 -33.75 1.34 -5.49
C LYS A 4 -32.30 1.85 -5.51
N PRO A 5 -31.82 2.54 -4.43
CA PRO A 5 -30.44 3.00 -4.41
C PRO A 5 -29.50 1.81 -4.59
N ALA A 6 -28.50 1.96 -5.46
CA ALA A 6 -27.46 0.95 -5.67
C ALA A 6 -26.75 0.69 -4.34
N LYS A 7 -26.38 -0.57 -4.08
CA LYS A 7 -25.55 -0.88 -2.91
C LYS A 7 -24.23 -0.09 -3.01
N PRO A 8 -23.76 0.52 -1.91
CA PRO A 8 -22.48 1.20 -1.92
C PRO A 8 -21.36 0.21 -2.30
N THR A 9 -20.45 0.65 -3.15
CA THR A 9 -19.26 -0.13 -3.48
C THR A 9 -18.27 -0.08 -2.31
N GLU A 10 -17.42 -1.07 -2.17
CA GLU A 10 -16.39 -1.09 -1.13
C GLU A 10 -15.48 0.15 -1.19
N ALA A 11 -15.17 0.61 -2.40
CA ALA A 11 -14.45 1.86 -2.60
C ALA A 11 -15.22 3.08 -2.05
N SER A 12 -16.56 3.12 -2.22
CA SER A 12 -17.36 4.22 -1.68
C SER A 12 -17.44 4.19 -0.15
N ILE A 13 -17.39 3.01 0.45
CA ILE A 13 -17.30 2.84 1.92
C ILE A 13 -15.97 3.37 2.44
N ALA A 14 -14.86 3.04 1.77
CA ALA A 14 -13.53 3.55 2.11
C ALA A 14 -13.46 5.08 2.03
N ILE A 15 -14.00 5.66 0.96
CA ILE A 15 -14.11 7.11 0.79
C ILE A 15 -14.89 7.75 1.95
N ALA A 16 -16.07 7.23 2.28
CA ALA A 16 -16.89 7.77 3.37
C ALA A 16 -16.20 7.65 4.74
N ARG A 17 -15.45 6.56 4.96
CA ARG A 17 -14.66 6.39 6.20
C ARG A 17 -13.57 7.44 6.31
N ILE A 18 -12.83 7.69 5.23
CA ILE A 18 -11.77 8.71 5.21
C ILE A 18 -12.36 10.11 5.37
N GLU A 19 -13.49 10.43 4.72
CA GLU A 19 -14.20 11.70 4.91
C GLU A 19 -14.55 11.96 6.38
N THR A 20 -15.06 10.94 7.06
CA THR A 20 -15.37 11.03 8.50
C THR A 20 -14.13 11.32 9.33
N LEU A 21 -13.05 10.59 9.09
CA LEU A 21 -11.78 10.78 9.81
C LEU A 21 -11.22 12.19 9.60
N LEU A 22 -11.23 12.69 8.35
CA LEU A 22 -10.75 14.03 8.01
C LEU A 22 -11.61 15.15 8.61
N ALA A 23 -12.89 14.89 8.87
CA ALA A 23 -13.77 15.84 9.55
C ALA A 23 -13.52 15.89 11.07
N GLU A 24 -12.96 14.82 11.65
CA GLU A 24 -12.76 14.66 13.09
C GLU A 24 -11.32 14.91 13.55
N ARG A 25 -10.34 14.88 12.62
CA ARG A 25 -8.90 14.88 12.94
C ARG A 25 -8.11 15.83 12.05
N ASP A 26 -7.14 16.49 12.63
CA ASP A 26 -6.20 17.36 11.91
C ASP A 26 -5.13 16.58 11.12
N CYS A 27 -4.89 15.33 11.49
CA CYS A 27 -3.93 14.45 10.83
C CYS A 27 -4.50 13.03 10.77
N VAL A 28 -4.52 12.43 9.59
CA VAL A 28 -5.06 11.10 9.31
C VAL A 28 -4.03 10.29 8.52
N PHE A 29 -3.69 9.12 9.03
CA PHE A 29 -2.83 8.15 8.36
C PHE A 29 -3.67 6.97 7.86
N VAL A 30 -3.54 6.66 6.57
CA VAL A 30 -4.24 5.53 5.92
C VAL A 30 -3.22 4.57 5.33
N ALA A 31 -3.30 3.30 5.69
CA ALA A 31 -2.52 2.25 5.03
C ALA A 31 -3.36 1.57 3.95
N ILE A 32 -2.75 1.28 2.80
CA ILE A 32 -3.32 0.48 1.71
C ILE A 32 -2.36 -0.66 1.39
N ASP A 33 -2.72 -1.86 1.81
CA ASP A 33 -1.92 -3.07 1.60
C ASP A 33 -2.67 -4.10 0.73
N GLY A 34 -2.00 -5.15 0.36
CA GLY A 34 -2.56 -6.23 -0.46
C GLY A 34 -1.56 -6.77 -1.47
N PRO A 35 -1.90 -7.84 -2.19
CA PRO A 35 -1.00 -8.49 -3.14
C PRO A 35 -0.48 -7.56 -4.24
N CYS A 36 0.67 -7.88 -4.80
CA CYS A 36 1.17 -7.20 -5.99
C CYS A 36 0.09 -7.21 -7.09
N THR A 37 0.01 -6.14 -7.86
CA THR A 37 -1.04 -5.90 -8.90
C THR A 37 -2.51 -5.88 -8.40
N SER A 38 -2.76 -5.82 -7.09
CA SER A 38 -4.12 -5.62 -6.57
C SER A 38 -4.70 -4.22 -6.84
N GLY A 39 -3.89 -3.27 -7.33
CA GLY A 39 -4.35 -1.92 -7.67
C GLY A 39 -4.13 -0.88 -6.58
N LYS A 40 -3.28 -1.14 -5.59
CA LYS A 40 -2.97 -0.23 -4.47
C LYS A 40 -2.61 1.18 -4.92
N THR A 41 -1.66 1.30 -5.83
CA THR A 41 -1.21 2.60 -6.36
C THR A 41 -2.35 3.37 -7.06
N THR A 42 -3.18 2.67 -7.83
CA THR A 42 -4.35 3.27 -8.50
C THR A 42 -5.38 3.75 -7.47
N PHE A 43 -5.62 2.95 -6.44
CA PHE A 43 -6.57 3.28 -5.38
C PHE A 43 -6.06 4.46 -4.53
N ALA A 44 -4.79 4.46 -4.15
CA ALA A 44 -4.16 5.58 -3.45
C ALA A 44 -4.20 6.86 -4.27
N ALA A 45 -3.90 6.80 -5.58
CA ALA A 45 -3.99 7.95 -6.47
C ALA A 45 -5.42 8.48 -6.61
N MET A 46 -6.43 7.60 -6.61
CA MET A 46 -7.84 8.00 -6.62
C MET A 46 -8.20 8.76 -5.32
N LEU A 47 -7.81 8.26 -4.17
CA LEU A 47 -8.04 8.92 -2.88
C LEU A 47 -7.30 10.26 -2.82
N ASN A 48 -6.03 10.31 -3.27
CA ASN A 48 -5.25 11.53 -3.28
C ASN A 48 -5.84 12.60 -4.21
N ARG A 49 -6.36 12.24 -5.37
CA ARG A 49 -7.08 13.19 -6.23
C ARG A 49 -8.33 13.78 -5.58
N ARG A 50 -8.99 13.00 -4.71
CA ARG A 50 -10.20 13.45 -4.02
C ARG A 50 -9.92 14.34 -2.82
N PHE A 51 -8.93 13.97 -2.01
CA PHE A 51 -8.70 14.57 -0.70
C PHE A 51 -7.42 15.40 -0.61
N GLY A 52 -6.49 15.22 -1.54
CA GLY A 52 -5.14 15.77 -1.44
C GLY A 52 -4.29 15.02 -0.40
N GLY A 53 -3.18 15.63 -0.02
CA GLY A 53 -2.27 15.08 0.99
C GLY A 53 -1.06 14.34 0.40
N ASN A 54 -0.43 13.51 1.23
CA ASN A 54 0.76 12.74 0.86
C ASN A 54 0.40 11.33 0.40
N VAL A 55 1.14 10.82 -0.57
CA VAL A 55 1.17 9.39 -0.92
C VAL A 55 2.60 8.90 -0.81
N LEU A 56 2.81 7.88 0.01
CA LEU A 56 4.11 7.27 0.31
C LEU A 56 4.08 5.81 -0.15
N HIS A 57 5.18 5.37 -0.75
CA HIS A 57 5.29 4.04 -1.35
C HIS A 57 6.22 3.15 -0.52
N MET A 58 5.73 2.00 -0.05
CA MET A 58 6.58 1.02 0.64
C MET A 58 7.68 0.47 -0.27
N ASP A 59 7.48 0.49 -1.57
CA ASP A 59 8.47 0.05 -2.57
C ASP A 59 9.75 0.91 -2.56
N ASP A 60 9.69 2.14 -2.04
CA ASP A 60 10.86 3.01 -1.82
C ASP A 60 11.81 2.48 -0.73
N PHE A 61 11.35 1.50 0.05
CA PHE A 61 12.02 0.97 1.23
C PHE A 61 12.38 -0.50 1.12
N PHE A 62 12.59 -1.03 -0.08
CA PHE A 62 13.14 -2.38 -0.21
C PHE A 62 14.52 -2.47 0.45
N LEU A 63 14.84 -3.66 0.96
CA LEU A 63 16.12 -3.94 1.59
C LEU A 63 17.29 -3.69 0.65
N ARG A 64 18.33 -3.09 1.17
CA ARG A 64 19.64 -3.01 0.53
C ARG A 64 20.33 -4.38 0.53
N PRO A 65 21.28 -4.65 -0.37
CA PRO A 65 21.93 -5.96 -0.48
C PRO A 65 22.50 -6.51 0.83
N GLU A 66 23.12 -5.64 1.66
CA GLU A 66 23.71 -6.01 2.94
C GLU A 66 22.69 -6.40 4.01
N GLN A 67 21.43 -5.99 3.85
CA GLN A 67 20.33 -6.33 4.76
C GLN A 67 19.61 -7.65 4.38
N ARG A 68 19.90 -8.18 3.17
CA ARG A 68 19.21 -9.36 2.61
C ARG A 68 19.79 -10.65 3.14
N THR A 69 19.71 -10.86 4.44
CA THR A 69 20.15 -12.12 5.06
C THR A 69 19.04 -13.18 5.01
N PRO A 70 19.39 -14.48 5.07
CA PRO A 70 18.39 -15.55 5.15
C PRO A 70 17.42 -15.38 6.33
N GLU A 71 17.92 -14.92 7.47
CA GLU A 71 17.14 -14.66 8.68
C GLU A 71 16.12 -13.55 8.44
N ARG A 72 16.55 -12.44 7.80
CA ARG A 72 15.66 -11.32 7.47
C ARG A 72 14.57 -11.74 6.48
N PHE A 73 14.91 -12.51 5.46
CA PHE A 73 13.91 -13.04 4.51
C PHE A 73 13.01 -14.12 5.11
N ALA A 74 13.41 -14.77 6.20
CA ALA A 74 12.54 -15.70 6.93
C ALA A 74 11.46 -14.97 7.74
N GLU A 75 11.67 -13.69 8.09
CA GLU A 75 10.66 -12.89 8.78
C GLU A 75 9.47 -12.58 7.85
N PRO A 76 8.21 -12.72 8.32
CA PRO A 76 7.06 -12.22 7.58
C PRO A 76 7.16 -10.71 7.33
N GLY A 77 7.17 -10.29 6.06
CA GLY A 77 7.37 -8.89 5.68
C GLY A 77 8.82 -8.40 5.79
N GLY A 78 9.78 -9.31 5.93
CA GLY A 78 11.19 -8.99 6.12
C GLY A 78 11.93 -8.51 4.87
N ASN A 79 11.28 -8.34 3.72
CA ASN A 79 11.91 -7.85 2.50
C ASN A 79 11.85 -6.32 2.31
N VAL A 80 11.27 -5.58 3.27
CA VAL A 80 11.28 -4.13 3.34
C VAL A 80 12.01 -3.64 4.59
N ASP A 81 12.66 -2.49 4.48
CA ASP A 81 13.33 -1.77 5.58
C ASP A 81 12.29 -0.93 6.34
N ARG A 82 11.38 -1.62 7.03
CA ARG A 82 10.30 -1.00 7.79
C ARG A 82 10.82 -0.09 8.91
N GLU A 83 11.99 -0.45 9.47
CA GLU A 83 12.64 0.30 10.53
C GLU A 83 13.08 1.67 10.02
N ARG A 84 13.63 1.72 8.81
CA ARG A 84 14.01 2.97 8.15
C ARG A 84 12.75 3.78 7.79
N PHE A 85 11.71 3.12 7.25
CA PHE A 85 10.44 3.78 6.93
C PHE A 85 9.80 4.41 8.16
N GLU A 86 9.75 3.69 9.27
CA GLU A 86 9.24 4.20 10.54
C GLU A 86 10.03 5.42 11.01
N THR A 87 11.38 5.30 11.05
CA THR A 87 12.25 6.33 11.63
C THR A 87 12.35 7.58 10.76
N GLU A 88 12.47 7.41 9.43
CA GLU A 88 12.66 8.53 8.50
C GLU A 88 11.36 9.21 8.11
N VAL A 89 10.21 8.49 8.18
CA VAL A 89 8.94 8.97 7.61
C VAL A 89 7.80 9.01 8.62
N LEU A 90 7.37 7.85 9.14
CA LEU A 90 6.15 7.80 9.93
C LEU A 90 6.27 8.54 11.26
N ALA A 91 7.34 8.33 12.01
CA ALA A 91 7.51 8.95 13.32
C ALA A 91 7.61 10.48 13.22
N PRO A 92 8.42 11.08 12.30
CA PRO A 92 8.43 12.53 12.10
C PRO A 92 7.07 13.08 11.70
N LEU A 93 6.39 12.51 10.71
CA LEU A 93 5.09 13.01 10.25
C LEU A 93 4.03 12.90 11.34
N ALA A 94 4.00 11.80 12.11
CA ALA A 94 3.08 11.64 13.25
C ALA A 94 3.36 12.65 14.38
N ALA A 95 4.60 13.14 14.49
CA ALA A 95 4.97 14.21 15.40
C ALA A 95 4.71 15.62 14.83
N GLY A 96 4.09 15.74 13.65
CA GLY A 96 3.85 17.01 12.96
C GLY A 96 5.12 17.66 12.40
N GLN A 97 6.16 16.88 12.18
CA GLN A 97 7.45 17.33 11.64
C GLN A 97 7.61 16.89 10.18
N ALA A 98 8.35 17.67 9.40
CA ALA A 98 8.74 17.27 8.05
C ALA A 98 9.61 16.02 8.08
N ALA A 99 9.36 15.10 7.16
CA ALA A 99 10.16 13.91 6.93
C ALA A 99 11.09 14.12 5.73
N GLN A 100 12.22 13.41 5.74
CA GLN A 100 13.13 13.38 4.59
C GLN A 100 13.67 11.97 4.43
N TYR A 101 13.51 11.40 3.23
CA TYR A 101 14.00 10.07 2.93
C TYR A 101 14.53 9.96 1.50
N ARG A 102 15.29 8.92 1.24
CA ARG A 102 15.78 8.57 -0.09
C ARG A 102 15.25 7.20 -0.49
N PRO A 103 14.48 7.07 -1.59
CA PRO A 103 14.09 5.77 -2.12
C PRO A 103 15.30 4.90 -2.44
N TRP A 104 15.20 3.61 -2.16
CA TRP A 104 16.16 2.63 -2.63
C TRP A 104 15.78 2.16 -4.04
N ASP A 105 16.59 2.50 -5.02
CA ASP A 105 16.38 2.03 -6.39
C ASP A 105 17.05 0.66 -6.60
N CYS A 106 16.23 -0.37 -6.67
CA CYS A 106 16.68 -1.74 -6.92
C CYS A 106 17.32 -1.96 -8.31
N HIS A 107 17.08 -1.05 -9.27
CA HIS A 107 17.67 -1.16 -10.61
C HIS A 107 19.11 -0.64 -10.65
N THR A 108 19.36 0.48 -10.02
CA THR A 108 20.68 1.08 -9.93
C THR A 108 21.50 0.51 -8.78
N GLY A 109 20.83 -0.04 -7.74
CA GLY A 109 21.47 -0.51 -6.52
C GLY A 109 22.02 0.64 -5.66
N ASP A 110 21.37 1.81 -5.70
CA ASP A 110 21.75 3.01 -4.95
C ASP A 110 20.51 3.79 -4.51
N PHE A 111 20.72 4.74 -3.65
CA PHE A 111 19.68 5.66 -3.22
C PHE A 111 19.38 6.70 -4.30
N ALA A 112 18.10 6.88 -4.60
CA ALA A 112 17.62 7.96 -5.46
C ALA A 112 17.77 9.33 -4.77
N VAL A 113 17.34 10.39 -5.46
CA VAL A 113 17.29 11.76 -4.92
C VAL A 113 16.38 11.79 -3.68
N ALA A 114 16.77 12.58 -2.68
CA ALA A 114 15.99 12.72 -1.45
C ALA A 114 14.65 13.39 -1.72
N TYR A 115 13.62 12.88 -1.06
CA TYR A 115 12.30 13.49 -0.97
C TYR A 115 12.14 14.18 0.39
N ALA A 116 11.59 15.39 0.37
CA ALA A 116 11.05 16.06 1.55
C ALA A 116 9.54 15.92 1.54
N VAL A 117 8.96 15.57 2.68
CA VAL A 117 7.53 15.35 2.86
C VAL A 117 7.07 16.23 4.02
N GLU A 118 6.27 17.23 3.73
CA GLU A 118 5.68 18.09 4.76
C GLU A 118 4.46 17.41 5.39
N PRO A 119 4.16 17.67 6.67
CA PRO A 119 2.93 17.21 7.29
C PRO A 119 1.70 17.66 6.50
N ALA A 120 0.75 16.77 6.33
CA ALA A 120 -0.51 17.05 5.65
C ALA A 120 -1.67 16.44 6.44
N GLN A 121 -2.90 16.92 6.21
CA GLN A 121 -4.07 16.37 6.88
C GLN A 121 -4.28 14.89 6.54
N LEU A 122 -3.96 14.46 5.32
CA LEU A 122 -4.01 13.07 4.91
C LEU A 122 -2.63 12.59 4.49
N THR A 123 -2.19 11.47 5.05
CA THR A 123 -1.02 10.72 4.58
C THR A 123 -1.43 9.28 4.26
N ILE A 124 -1.31 8.89 3.02
CA ILE A 124 -1.59 7.55 2.52
C ILE A 124 -0.26 6.81 2.38
N VAL A 125 -0.14 5.64 2.98
CA VAL A 125 0.98 4.71 2.80
C VAL A 125 0.48 3.52 2.00
N GLU A 126 1.01 3.32 0.79
CA GLU A 126 0.60 2.22 -0.06
C GLU A 126 1.75 1.28 -0.41
N GLY A 127 1.43 0.05 -0.59
CA GLY A 127 2.37 -1.00 -0.99
C GLY A 127 2.17 -2.29 -0.21
N SER A 128 2.65 -3.41 -0.75
CA SER A 128 2.75 -4.63 0.04
C SER A 128 3.63 -4.35 1.26
N TYR A 129 3.24 -4.89 2.41
CA TYR A 129 3.88 -4.68 3.73
C TYR A 129 3.58 -3.33 4.42
N SER A 130 2.77 -2.44 3.85
CA SER A 130 2.40 -1.17 4.50
C SER A 130 1.68 -1.38 5.84
N MET A 131 0.92 -2.48 5.99
CA MET A 131 0.25 -2.86 7.23
C MET A 131 1.08 -3.82 8.09
N HIS A 132 2.41 -3.79 7.99
CA HIS A 132 3.27 -4.58 8.87
C HIS A 132 2.92 -4.32 10.35
N PRO A 133 2.86 -5.35 11.23
CA PRO A 133 2.43 -5.18 12.63
C PRO A 133 3.16 -4.06 13.39
N ALA A 134 4.45 -3.85 13.13
CA ALA A 134 5.22 -2.77 13.74
C ALA A 134 4.73 -1.36 13.36
N LEU A 135 4.06 -1.21 12.22
CA LEU A 135 3.62 0.09 11.69
C LEU A 135 2.14 0.39 11.99
N ARG A 136 1.35 -0.63 12.35
CA ARG A 136 -0.11 -0.49 12.52
C ARG A 136 -0.53 0.58 13.51
N GLY A 137 0.30 0.82 14.53
CA GLY A 137 0.01 1.84 15.55
C GLY A 137 -0.06 3.28 15.04
N TYR A 138 0.43 3.55 13.84
CA TYR A 138 0.39 4.86 13.22
C TYR A 138 -0.91 5.13 12.44
N TYR A 139 -1.65 4.09 12.03
CA TYR A 139 -2.74 4.23 11.09
C TYR A 139 -4.11 4.42 11.75
N ASP A 140 -4.88 5.36 11.26
CA ASP A 140 -6.28 5.63 11.62
C ASP A 140 -7.26 4.79 10.81
N CYS A 141 -6.82 4.31 9.64
CA CYS A 141 -7.59 3.40 8.79
C CYS A 141 -6.66 2.50 8.00
N MET A 142 -6.94 1.21 8.03
CA MET A 142 -6.19 0.17 7.32
C MET A 142 -7.09 -0.48 6.26
N ILE A 143 -6.67 -0.42 5.01
CA ILE A 143 -7.42 -0.94 3.86
C ILE A 143 -6.61 -2.06 3.23
N CYS A 144 -7.19 -3.25 3.16
CA CYS A 144 -6.59 -4.37 2.44
C CYS A 144 -7.28 -4.54 1.09
N LEU A 145 -6.52 -4.46 0.00
CA LEU A 145 -7.03 -4.80 -1.33
C LEU A 145 -6.89 -6.30 -1.56
N ALA A 146 -7.95 -6.92 -2.05
CA ALA A 146 -7.95 -8.31 -2.49
C ALA A 146 -7.98 -8.39 -4.03
N VAL A 147 -7.38 -9.43 -4.57
CA VAL A 147 -7.45 -9.79 -5.98
C VAL A 147 -7.45 -11.30 -6.10
N ASP A 148 -8.25 -11.84 -7.00
CA ASP A 148 -8.22 -13.26 -7.32
C ASP A 148 -6.83 -13.68 -7.86
N PRO A 149 -6.25 -14.82 -7.43
CA PRO A 149 -4.91 -15.24 -7.86
C PRO A 149 -4.75 -15.37 -9.37
N ALA A 150 -5.76 -15.83 -10.10
CA ALA A 150 -5.69 -15.94 -11.55
C ALA A 150 -5.70 -14.55 -12.21
N GLU A 151 -6.50 -13.62 -11.68
CA GLU A 151 -6.50 -12.22 -12.12
C GLU A 151 -5.18 -11.52 -11.77
N GLN A 152 -4.60 -11.78 -10.61
CA GLN A 152 -3.28 -11.29 -10.23
C GLN A 152 -2.21 -11.68 -11.27
N LEU A 153 -2.14 -12.96 -11.62
CA LEU A 153 -1.21 -13.46 -12.63
C LEU A 153 -1.45 -12.83 -14.00
N ARG A 154 -2.71 -12.72 -14.43
CA ARG A 154 -3.07 -12.07 -15.69
C ARG A 154 -2.64 -10.60 -15.74
N ARG A 155 -2.78 -9.86 -14.64
CA ARG A 155 -2.31 -8.46 -14.52
C ARG A 155 -0.79 -8.38 -14.54
N LEU A 156 -0.08 -9.31 -13.88
CA LEU A 156 1.38 -9.40 -13.90
C LEU A 156 1.91 -9.69 -15.29
N GLU A 157 1.34 -10.66 -15.98
CA GLU A 157 1.74 -11.03 -17.34
C GLU A 157 1.63 -9.83 -18.30
N ARG A 158 0.54 -9.06 -18.18
CA ARG A 158 0.33 -7.85 -18.99
C ARG A 158 1.31 -6.73 -18.64
N ARG A 159 1.56 -6.49 -17.34
CA ARG A 159 2.37 -5.36 -16.84
C ARG A 159 3.86 -5.63 -16.91
N ASN A 160 4.29 -6.82 -16.52
CA ASN A 160 5.70 -7.17 -16.33
C ASN A 160 6.03 -8.58 -16.84
N PRO A 161 5.83 -8.88 -18.15
CA PRO A 161 5.99 -10.25 -18.68
C PRO A 161 7.40 -10.80 -18.47
N ARG A 162 8.43 -9.93 -18.51
CA ARG A 162 9.85 -10.34 -18.34
C ARG A 162 10.17 -10.75 -16.90
N MET A 163 9.41 -10.28 -15.93
CA MET A 163 9.64 -10.53 -14.50
C MET A 163 8.64 -11.55 -13.93
N LEU A 164 7.69 -12.03 -14.75
CA LEU A 164 6.58 -12.88 -14.29
C LEU A 164 7.07 -14.08 -13.47
N GLN A 165 8.09 -14.80 -13.99
CA GLN A 165 8.63 -15.97 -13.30
C GLN A 165 9.18 -15.61 -11.92
N ARG A 166 9.87 -14.49 -11.80
CA ARG A 166 10.41 -14.03 -10.53
C ARG A 166 9.32 -13.62 -9.54
N PHE A 167 8.22 -13.00 -10.02
CA PHE A 167 7.05 -12.76 -9.18
C PHE A 167 6.49 -14.06 -8.62
N VAL A 168 6.32 -15.08 -9.46
CA VAL A 168 5.76 -16.37 -9.07
C VAL A 168 6.67 -17.13 -8.09
N ASP A 169 7.98 -17.12 -8.34
CA ASP A 169 8.92 -17.94 -7.57
C ASP A 169 9.42 -17.27 -6.28
N GLU A 170 9.47 -15.93 -6.25
CA GLU A 170 10.07 -15.21 -5.12
C GLU A 170 9.06 -14.31 -4.40
N TRP A 171 8.45 -13.35 -5.09
CA TRP A 171 7.74 -12.24 -4.43
C TRP A 171 6.35 -12.61 -3.96
N ILE A 172 5.56 -13.33 -4.76
CA ILE A 172 4.23 -13.81 -4.34
C ILE A 172 4.34 -14.74 -3.13
N PRO A 173 5.27 -15.70 -3.06
CA PRO A 173 5.48 -16.51 -1.86
C PRO A 173 5.86 -15.69 -0.61
N LEU A 174 6.67 -14.63 -0.76
CA LEU A 174 7.01 -13.73 0.35
C LEU A 174 5.79 -12.92 0.83
N GLU A 175 5.00 -12.37 -0.10
CA GLU A 175 3.76 -11.67 0.21
C GLU A 175 2.76 -12.60 0.92
N ASN A 176 2.52 -13.80 0.39
CA ASN A 176 1.58 -14.76 0.98
C ASN A 176 1.98 -15.13 2.41
N ARG A 177 3.26 -15.41 2.65
CA ARG A 177 3.77 -15.68 4.00
C ARG A 177 3.50 -14.51 4.95
N TYR A 178 3.71 -13.28 4.47
CA TYR A 178 3.43 -12.09 5.24
C TYR A 178 1.93 -11.96 5.56
N PHE A 179 1.06 -12.11 4.56
CA PHE A 179 -0.38 -11.99 4.73
C PHE A 179 -0.94 -13.03 5.71
N GLU A 180 -0.48 -14.28 5.60
CA GLU A 180 -0.88 -15.36 6.49
C GLU A 180 -0.38 -15.12 7.93
N ALA A 181 0.93 -14.88 8.09
CA ALA A 181 1.53 -14.76 9.42
C ALA A 181 1.04 -13.51 10.18
N THR A 182 0.69 -12.44 9.48
CA THR A 182 0.23 -11.18 10.10
C THR A 182 -1.28 -11.02 10.12
N ASN A 183 -2.01 -12.00 9.53
CA ASN A 183 -3.47 -12.00 9.44
C ASN A 183 -4.02 -10.65 8.90
N ILE A 184 -3.43 -10.18 7.80
CA ILE A 184 -3.62 -8.82 7.28
C ILE A 184 -5.09 -8.50 6.98
N GLN A 185 -5.83 -9.45 6.42
CA GLN A 185 -7.25 -9.23 6.08
C GLN A 185 -8.11 -9.02 7.33
N ALA A 186 -7.85 -9.77 8.39
CA ALA A 186 -8.59 -9.61 9.66
C ALA A 186 -8.13 -8.38 10.44
N ALA A 187 -6.92 -7.89 10.19
CA ALA A 187 -6.40 -6.67 10.80
C ALA A 187 -6.86 -5.39 10.09
N ALA A 188 -7.33 -5.50 8.85
CA ALA A 188 -7.82 -4.37 8.08
C ALA A 188 -9.20 -3.90 8.58
N ASP A 189 -9.40 -2.58 8.62
CA ASP A 189 -10.72 -1.98 8.87
C ASP A 189 -11.66 -2.19 7.67
N LEU A 190 -11.09 -2.24 6.48
CA LEU A 190 -11.82 -2.40 5.22
C LEU A 190 -11.11 -3.40 4.30
N LEU A 191 -11.88 -4.31 3.74
CA LEU A 191 -11.45 -5.19 2.65
C LEU A 191 -12.10 -4.71 1.35
N VAL A 192 -11.28 -4.44 0.34
CA VAL A 192 -11.75 -3.98 -0.97
C VAL A 192 -11.35 -5.01 -2.02
N ASP A 193 -12.34 -5.69 -2.60
CA ASP A 193 -12.11 -6.59 -3.72
C ASP A 193 -11.98 -5.76 -5.01
N THR A 194 -10.85 -5.92 -5.68
CA THR A 194 -10.56 -5.24 -6.95
C THR A 194 -10.84 -6.13 -8.18
N ALA A 195 -11.44 -7.28 -8.00
CA ALA A 195 -12.06 -8.02 -9.10
C ALA A 195 -13.15 -7.14 -9.67
N LEU A 196 -13.02 -6.76 -10.94
CA LEU A 196 -13.97 -5.88 -11.62
C LEU A 196 -15.36 -6.52 -11.60
N PRO A 197 -16.38 -5.86 -11.05
CA PRO A 197 -17.73 -6.16 -11.47
C PRO A 197 -17.84 -5.81 -12.96
N ASP A 198 -18.58 -6.59 -13.71
CA ASP A 198 -18.82 -6.45 -15.13
C ASP A 198 -18.90 -4.99 -15.57
N GLY A 199 -17.90 -4.50 -16.28
CA GLY A 199 -17.92 -3.21 -16.95
C GLY A 199 -17.34 -1.98 -16.24
N GLY A 200 -16.66 -2.12 -15.10
CA GLY A 200 -15.99 -1.00 -14.43
C GLY A 200 -14.67 -0.62 -15.11
N SER A 201 -14.66 0.47 -15.86
CA SER A 201 -13.46 1.02 -16.48
C SER A 201 -12.44 1.41 -15.42
N VAL A 202 -11.33 0.68 -15.33
CA VAL A 202 -10.09 1.21 -14.77
C VAL A 202 -9.65 2.31 -15.71
N VAL A 203 -9.66 3.55 -15.26
CA VAL A 203 -9.05 4.66 -16.00
C VAL A 203 -7.56 4.34 -16.10
N GLU A 204 -7.10 4.02 -17.32
CA GLU A 204 -5.68 3.85 -17.58
C GLU A 204 -4.94 5.14 -17.22
N PRO A 205 -3.78 5.07 -16.56
CA PRO A 205 -2.95 6.26 -16.39
C PRO A 205 -2.47 6.72 -17.78
N VAL A 206 -2.71 7.99 -18.08
CA VAL A 206 -2.11 8.72 -19.20
C VAL A 206 -0.64 8.93 -18.92
#